data_e7b4639f9628bd9e6e6ca284efd3ef9a
#
_entry.id   e7b4639f9628bd9e6e6ca284efd3ef9a
#
_cell.length_a   1.000
_cell.length_b   1.000
_cell.length_c   1.000
_cell.angle_alpha   90.00
_cell.angle_beta   90.00
_cell.angle_gamma   90.00
#
_symmetry.space_group_name_H-M   'P 1'
#
loop_
_entity.id
_entity.type
_entity.pdbx_description
1 polymer ?
#
loop_
_entity_poly.entity_id
_entity_poly.type
_entity_poly.pdbx_seq_one_letter_code
_entity_poly.pdbx_strand_id
1 'polypeptide(L)'
;MKKLFIGALIALTTISFVACGNDTQTNNSANTNDTVTTEVAQEDNSKAEKEAEAKEKAEKEAKEKAEKEAKEKAEAEKKAKEEEDKFNNAVTAVEIILNDSDFQYTDVNADYSNKIIFVNVGMDGVAQNMVLVKATGKNMDAYYYMEDSLASMCKTMHDSCGYHVQVNLINDANPDNVLLSVLDGSVLYSYMNE
;
A
#
# COMPACT_ATOMS: atom_id res chain seq x y z
N MET A 1 -8.22 20.91 13.39
CA MET A 1 -9.19 20.15 12.60
C MET A 1 -9.14 20.63 11.15
N LYS A 2 -8.39 19.99 10.29
CA LYS A 2 -8.44 20.20 8.82
C LYS A 2 -8.64 18.84 8.19
N LYS A 3 -9.88 18.57 7.74
CA LYS A 3 -10.25 17.37 6.99
C LYS A 3 -9.68 17.50 5.57
N LEU A 4 -8.68 16.71 5.24
CA LEU A 4 -8.26 16.53 3.85
C LEU A 4 -9.14 15.45 3.20
N PHE A 5 -10.01 15.88 2.30
CA PHE A 5 -10.74 15.01 1.39
C PHE A 5 -9.78 14.60 0.27
N ILE A 6 -9.36 13.36 0.25
CA ILE A 6 -8.71 12.77 -0.92
C ILE A 6 -9.82 12.23 -1.80
N GLY A 7 -10.12 12.98 -2.86
CA GLY A 7 -11.03 12.57 -3.90
C GLY A 7 -10.39 11.51 -4.78
N ALA A 8 -10.96 10.32 -4.77
CA ALA A 8 -10.61 9.25 -5.69
C ALA A 8 -11.06 9.63 -7.10
N LEU A 9 -10.12 9.90 -7.99
CA LEU A 9 -10.35 10.14 -9.41
C LEU A 9 -10.46 8.78 -10.12
N ILE A 10 -11.68 8.28 -10.29
CA ILE A 10 -11.95 7.11 -11.12
C ILE A 10 -11.93 7.56 -12.58
N ALA A 11 -10.85 7.26 -13.28
CA ALA A 11 -10.78 7.44 -14.73
C ALA A 11 -11.49 6.26 -15.41
N LEU A 12 -12.75 6.48 -15.79
CA LEU A 12 -13.49 5.61 -16.70
C LEU A 12 -12.94 5.80 -18.12
N THR A 13 -12.09 4.88 -18.57
CA THR A 13 -11.73 4.79 -19.99
C THR A 13 -12.83 4.04 -20.73
N THR A 14 -13.69 4.78 -21.40
CA THR A 14 -14.66 4.24 -22.36
C THR A 14 -13.92 3.84 -23.64
N ILE A 15 -13.83 2.54 -23.88
CA ILE A 15 -13.36 1.99 -25.15
C ILE A 15 -14.49 2.12 -26.16
N SER A 16 -14.35 3.09 -27.07
CA SER A 16 -15.26 3.26 -28.21
C SER A 16 -14.93 2.23 -29.28
N PHE A 17 -15.80 1.25 -29.47
CA PHE A 17 -15.76 0.38 -30.66
C PHE A 17 -16.26 1.18 -31.85
N VAL A 18 -15.35 1.49 -32.77
CA VAL A 18 -15.68 2.00 -34.10
C VAL A 18 -16.07 0.82 -34.96
N ALA A 19 -17.36 0.68 -35.22
CA ALA A 19 -17.89 -0.20 -36.25
C ALA A 19 -17.73 0.50 -37.60
N CYS A 20 -16.81 0.03 -38.44
CA CYS A 20 -16.77 0.41 -39.83
C CYS A 20 -17.90 -0.29 -40.60
N GLY A 21 -18.98 0.41 -40.82
CA GLY A 21 -19.97 0.08 -41.85
C GLY A 21 -19.41 0.52 -43.19
N ASN A 22 -19.40 -0.38 -44.17
CA ASN A 22 -19.11 -0.06 -45.54
C ASN A 22 -20.39 -0.18 -46.33
N ASP A 23 -21.06 0.95 -46.50
CA ASP A 23 -22.12 1.14 -47.50
C ASP A 23 -21.48 1.42 -48.85
N THR A 24 -21.74 0.55 -49.81
CA THR A 24 -21.61 0.96 -51.21
C THR A 24 -22.80 0.48 -51.99
N GLN A 25 -23.69 1.40 -52.24
CA GLN A 25 -24.65 1.33 -53.36
C GLN A 25 -23.89 1.54 -54.65
N THR A 26 -24.23 0.77 -55.68
CA THR A 26 -24.55 1.33 -57.02
C THR A 26 -25.11 0.28 -57.95
N ASN A 27 -26.24 0.59 -58.39
CA ASN A 27 -27.08 0.34 -59.56
C ASN A 27 -26.50 -0.33 -60.82
N ASN A 28 -27.40 -1.14 -61.32
CA ASN A 28 -27.91 -1.20 -62.70
C ASN A 28 -27.30 -2.13 -63.73
N SER A 29 -28.18 -2.98 -64.11
CA SER A 29 -28.70 -3.19 -65.50
C SER A 29 -28.15 -4.34 -66.35
N ALA A 30 -29.14 -5.23 -66.65
CA ALA A 30 -29.39 -5.85 -67.91
C ALA A 30 -28.60 -7.08 -68.40
N ASN A 31 -29.32 -8.20 -68.30
CA ASN A 31 -29.65 -9.10 -69.44
C ASN A 31 -28.51 -9.89 -70.09
N THR A 32 -28.59 -11.15 -70.02
CA THR A 32 -28.85 -12.20 -71.03
C THR A 32 -28.35 -13.60 -70.58
N ASN A 33 -29.25 -14.53 -70.67
CA ASN A 33 -29.13 -15.96 -70.95
C ASN A 33 -27.71 -16.57 -71.10
N ASP A 34 -27.39 -17.61 -70.40
CA ASP A 34 -27.50 -19.00 -70.85
C ASP A 34 -26.87 -20.00 -69.82
N THR A 35 -27.64 -20.98 -69.54
CA THR A 35 -27.38 -22.42 -69.38
C THR A 35 -25.99 -22.92 -68.89
N VAL A 36 -26.12 -23.85 -67.93
CA VAL A 36 -25.32 -25.04 -67.66
C VAL A 36 -24.31 -24.99 -66.49
N THR A 37 -24.60 -25.79 -65.60
CA THR A 37 -23.89 -26.80 -64.85
C THR A 37 -23.75 -26.55 -63.37
N THR A 38 -24.54 -27.31 -62.65
CA THR A 38 -24.47 -27.75 -61.27
C THR A 38 -23.08 -28.37 -61.03
N GLU A 39 -22.33 -27.80 -60.12
CA GLU A 39 -21.30 -28.44 -59.29
C GLU A 39 -20.33 -27.40 -58.77
N VAL A 40 -20.64 -26.68 -57.75
CA VAL A 40 -19.73 -26.13 -56.75
C VAL A 40 -20.56 -25.45 -55.64
N ALA A 41 -21.16 -26.25 -54.80
CA ALA A 41 -21.89 -25.71 -53.62
C ALA A 41 -21.57 -26.44 -52.30
N GLN A 42 -20.50 -27.19 -52.21
CA GLN A 42 -20.15 -27.94 -50.98
C GLN A 42 -18.84 -27.52 -50.31
N GLU A 43 -17.95 -26.76 -50.95
CA GLU A 43 -16.70 -26.33 -50.32
C GLU A 43 -16.77 -25.00 -49.52
N ASP A 44 -17.74 -24.14 -49.82
CA ASP A 44 -17.81 -22.83 -49.21
C ASP A 44 -18.47 -22.85 -47.79
N ASN A 45 -19.29 -23.85 -47.51
CA ASN A 45 -19.98 -23.96 -46.22
C ASN A 45 -19.02 -24.49 -45.08
N SER A 46 -18.08 -25.33 -45.45
CA SER A 46 -17.14 -25.92 -44.46
C SER A 46 -16.07 -24.91 -43.97
N LYS A 47 -15.80 -23.89 -44.79
CA LYS A 47 -14.84 -22.84 -44.46
C LYS A 47 -15.47 -21.77 -43.54
N ALA A 48 -16.74 -21.46 -43.78
CA ALA A 48 -17.50 -20.52 -42.95
C ALA A 48 -17.78 -21.08 -41.52
N GLU A 49 -18.08 -22.39 -41.41
CA GLU A 49 -18.26 -23.03 -40.10
C GLU A 49 -16.98 -23.09 -39.28
N LYS A 50 -15.83 -23.41 -39.90
CA LYS A 50 -14.54 -23.42 -39.22
C LYS A 50 -14.08 -22.06 -38.76
N GLU A 51 -14.41 -21.00 -39.51
CA GLU A 51 -14.09 -19.62 -39.13
C GLU A 51 -15.00 -19.08 -38.01
N ALA A 52 -16.26 -19.53 -37.96
CA ALA A 52 -17.18 -19.24 -36.89
C ALA A 52 -16.79 -19.93 -35.55
N GLU A 53 -16.44 -21.22 -35.62
CA GLU A 53 -15.94 -21.97 -34.44
C GLU A 53 -14.62 -21.39 -33.88
N ALA A 54 -13.70 -20.98 -34.78
CA ALA A 54 -12.45 -20.35 -34.35
C ALA A 54 -12.68 -18.99 -33.66
N LYS A 55 -13.64 -18.18 -34.12
CA LYS A 55 -14.03 -16.93 -33.50
C LYS A 55 -14.70 -17.14 -32.14
N GLU A 56 -15.62 -18.07 -32.05
CA GLU A 56 -16.30 -18.39 -30.78
C GLU A 56 -15.32 -18.90 -29.71
N LYS A 57 -14.36 -19.77 -30.12
CA LYS A 57 -13.32 -20.26 -29.22
C LYS A 57 -12.40 -19.15 -28.75
N ALA A 58 -11.97 -18.25 -29.64
CA ALA A 58 -11.13 -17.11 -29.28
C ALA A 58 -11.85 -16.12 -28.34
N GLU A 59 -13.15 -15.87 -28.57
CA GLU A 59 -13.94 -14.99 -27.71
C GLU A 59 -14.15 -15.61 -26.31
N LYS A 60 -14.34 -16.92 -26.24
CA LYS A 60 -14.48 -17.64 -24.97
C LYS A 60 -13.18 -17.64 -24.17
N GLU A 61 -12.05 -17.91 -24.81
CA GLU A 61 -10.72 -17.83 -24.18
C GLU A 61 -10.39 -16.41 -23.70
N ALA A 62 -10.74 -15.38 -24.49
CA ALA A 62 -10.55 -14.00 -24.11
C ALA A 62 -11.40 -13.59 -22.90
N LYS A 63 -12.66 -14.05 -22.84
CA LYS A 63 -13.56 -13.83 -21.71
C LYS A 63 -13.08 -14.51 -20.43
N GLU A 64 -12.65 -15.77 -20.54
CA GLU A 64 -12.16 -16.54 -19.41
C GLU A 64 -10.86 -15.94 -18.84
N LYS A 65 -9.95 -15.47 -19.71
CA LYS A 65 -8.74 -14.77 -19.31
C LYS A 65 -9.04 -13.43 -18.61
N ALA A 66 -9.97 -12.65 -19.16
CA ALA A 66 -10.38 -11.37 -18.56
C ALA A 66 -11.05 -11.57 -17.19
N GLU A 67 -11.88 -12.61 -17.03
CA GLU A 67 -12.52 -12.93 -15.75
C GLU A 67 -11.50 -13.40 -14.71
N LYS A 68 -10.48 -14.17 -15.12
CA LYS A 68 -9.40 -14.62 -14.24
C LYS A 68 -8.55 -13.44 -13.76
N GLU A 69 -8.13 -12.55 -14.68
CA GLU A 69 -7.37 -11.35 -14.34
C GLU A 69 -8.16 -10.41 -13.41
N ALA A 70 -9.47 -10.27 -13.63
CA ALA A 70 -10.34 -9.46 -12.76
C ALA A 70 -10.44 -10.06 -11.35
N LYS A 71 -10.55 -11.39 -11.23
CA LYS A 71 -10.58 -12.08 -9.92
C LYS A 71 -9.26 -11.96 -9.18
N GLU A 72 -8.13 -12.17 -9.88
CA GLU A 72 -6.79 -12.03 -9.28
C GLU A 72 -6.55 -10.60 -8.79
N LYS A 73 -6.98 -9.60 -9.56
CA LYS A 73 -6.87 -8.19 -9.15
C LYS A 73 -7.74 -7.87 -7.93
N ALA A 74 -8.98 -8.33 -7.91
CA ALA A 74 -9.88 -8.13 -6.77
C ALA A 74 -9.36 -8.83 -5.49
N GLU A 75 -8.77 -10.02 -5.62
CA GLU A 75 -8.16 -10.71 -4.48
C GLU A 75 -6.90 -10.01 -3.98
N ALA A 76 -6.07 -9.47 -4.88
CA ALA A 76 -4.89 -8.68 -4.52
C ALA A 76 -5.28 -7.39 -3.80
N GLU A 77 -6.29 -6.66 -4.29
CA GLU A 77 -6.81 -5.44 -3.64
C GLU A 77 -7.38 -5.75 -2.25
N LYS A 78 -8.09 -6.87 -2.11
CA LYS A 78 -8.62 -7.30 -0.81
C LYS A 78 -7.50 -7.61 0.18
N LYS A 79 -6.48 -8.35 -0.24
CA LYS A 79 -5.31 -8.66 0.61
C LYS A 79 -4.55 -7.39 1.01
N ALA A 80 -4.35 -6.45 0.08
CA ALA A 80 -3.69 -5.20 0.37
C ALA A 80 -4.45 -4.38 1.42
N LYS A 81 -5.78 -4.33 1.32
CA LYS A 81 -6.62 -3.65 2.31
C LYS A 81 -6.59 -4.34 3.68
N GLU A 82 -6.64 -5.67 3.73
CA GLU A 82 -6.54 -6.41 4.98
C GLU A 82 -5.19 -6.19 5.69
N GLU A 83 -4.11 -6.07 4.93
CA GLU A 83 -2.78 -5.73 5.46
C GLU A 83 -2.70 -4.29 5.98
N GLU A 84 -3.33 -3.33 5.28
CA GLU A 84 -3.41 -1.95 5.73
C GLU A 84 -4.23 -1.84 7.03
N ASP A 85 -5.38 -2.51 7.11
CA ASP A 85 -6.22 -2.54 8.30
C ASP A 85 -5.47 -3.15 9.52
N LYS A 86 -4.69 -4.21 9.31
CA LYS A 86 -3.84 -4.80 10.37
C LYS A 86 -2.79 -3.82 10.86
N PHE A 87 -2.13 -3.12 9.95
CA PHE A 87 -1.12 -2.13 10.32
C PHE A 87 -1.74 -0.95 11.08
N ASN A 88 -2.91 -0.46 10.66
CA ASN A 88 -3.64 0.58 11.38
C ASN A 88 -4.02 0.15 12.81
N ASN A 89 -4.46 -1.09 12.97
CA ASN A 89 -4.76 -1.63 14.31
C ASN A 89 -3.50 -1.71 15.19
N ALA A 90 -2.34 -2.02 14.61
CA ALA A 90 -1.06 -2.00 15.30
C ALA A 90 -0.67 -0.59 15.75
N VAL A 91 -0.84 0.42 14.90
CA VAL A 91 -0.62 1.84 15.27
C VAL A 91 -1.51 2.22 16.46
N THR A 92 -2.80 1.89 16.40
CA THR A 92 -3.73 2.15 17.50
C THR A 92 -3.33 1.44 18.80
N ALA A 93 -2.83 0.21 18.72
CA ALA A 93 -2.34 -0.51 19.89
C ALA A 93 -1.13 0.18 20.53
N VAL A 94 -0.21 0.72 19.74
CA VAL A 94 0.92 1.51 20.21
C VAL A 94 0.44 2.81 20.88
N GLU A 95 -0.51 3.51 20.29
CA GLU A 95 -1.11 4.72 20.88
C GLU A 95 -1.76 4.45 22.26
N ILE A 96 -2.43 3.30 22.41
CA ILE A 96 -3.03 2.89 23.69
C ILE A 96 -1.95 2.69 24.75
N ILE A 97 -0.85 2.01 24.42
CA ILE A 97 0.27 1.80 25.36
C ILE A 97 0.86 3.16 25.80
N LEU A 98 0.99 4.11 24.87
CA LEU A 98 1.52 5.44 25.16
C LEU A 98 0.62 6.27 26.03
N ASN A 99 -0.70 6.15 25.90
CA ASN A 99 -1.67 6.91 26.70
C ASN A 99 -1.59 6.54 28.19
N ASP A 100 -1.08 5.36 28.52
CA ASP A 100 -0.86 4.92 29.91
C ASP A 100 0.55 5.29 30.42
N SER A 101 1.36 6.01 29.63
CA SER A 101 2.71 6.43 29.99
C SER A 101 2.74 7.81 30.66
N ASP A 102 3.82 8.08 31.41
CA ASP A 102 4.05 9.36 32.08
C ASP A 102 4.74 10.43 31.20
N PHE A 103 4.83 10.22 29.87
CA PHE A 103 5.42 11.19 28.98
C PHE A 103 4.53 12.43 28.83
N GLN A 104 5.13 13.64 28.89
CA GLN A 104 4.43 14.90 28.71
C GLN A 104 4.12 15.21 27.25
N TYR A 105 4.90 14.62 26.34
CA TYR A 105 4.69 14.71 24.91
C TYR A 105 4.76 13.32 24.30
N THR A 106 3.79 13.01 23.47
CA THR A 106 3.77 11.79 22.65
C THR A 106 3.24 12.11 21.27
N ASP A 107 3.89 11.54 20.23
CA ASP A 107 3.45 11.65 18.85
C ASP A 107 3.72 10.30 18.15
N VAL A 108 2.74 9.81 17.40
CA VAL A 108 2.85 8.54 16.67
C VAL A 108 2.67 8.80 15.19
N ASN A 109 3.65 8.40 14.42
CA ASN A 109 3.64 8.46 12.97
C ASN A 109 3.86 7.07 12.37
N ALA A 110 3.26 6.78 11.21
CA ALA A 110 3.32 5.47 10.59
C ALA A 110 3.89 5.55 9.17
N ASP A 111 4.95 4.80 8.90
CA ASP A 111 5.45 4.56 7.56
C ASP A 111 4.79 3.29 6.99
N TYR A 112 3.76 3.49 6.20
CA TYR A 112 2.99 2.39 5.59
C TYR A 112 3.79 1.59 4.56
N SER A 113 4.79 2.22 3.93
CA SER A 113 5.60 1.58 2.90
C SER A 113 6.59 0.58 3.50
N ASN A 114 7.23 0.97 4.60
CA ASN A 114 8.24 0.17 5.29
C ASN A 114 7.67 -0.61 6.49
N LYS A 115 6.38 -0.38 6.83
CA LYS A 115 5.71 -1.00 7.98
C LYS A 115 6.42 -0.71 9.30
N ILE A 116 6.82 0.54 9.50
CA ILE A 116 7.49 1.04 10.71
C ILE A 116 6.57 2.03 11.42
N ILE A 117 6.41 1.88 12.72
CA ILE A 117 5.70 2.82 13.59
C ILE A 117 6.76 3.67 14.31
N PHE A 118 6.74 4.97 14.08
CA PHE A 118 7.60 5.93 14.76
C PHE A 118 6.85 6.53 15.93
N VAL A 119 7.49 6.48 17.10
CA VAL A 119 6.97 7.00 18.36
C VAL A 119 7.94 8.05 18.87
N ASN A 120 7.51 9.29 18.91
CA ASN A 120 8.28 10.37 19.52
C ASN A 120 7.72 10.64 20.92
N VAL A 121 8.58 10.60 21.92
CA VAL A 121 8.25 10.88 23.31
C VAL A 121 9.12 11.98 23.87
N GLY A 122 8.59 12.77 24.81
CA GLY A 122 9.32 13.86 25.43
C GLY A 122 8.96 14.03 26.89
N MET A 123 9.94 14.56 27.64
CA MET A 123 9.80 14.93 29.06
C MET A 123 10.46 16.28 29.29
N ASP A 124 9.81 17.16 30.04
CA ASP A 124 10.36 18.47 30.37
C ASP A 124 11.69 18.39 31.11
N GLY A 125 12.67 19.14 30.65
CA GLY A 125 14.01 19.21 31.24
C GLY A 125 14.92 18.04 30.92
N VAL A 126 14.49 17.09 30.08
CA VAL A 126 15.30 15.89 29.75
C VAL A 126 16.59 16.26 29.05
N ALA A 127 16.58 17.21 28.11
CA ALA A 127 17.78 17.66 27.41
C ALA A 127 18.79 18.29 28.35
N GLN A 128 18.33 19.20 29.23
CA GLN A 128 19.19 19.82 30.21
C GLN A 128 19.83 18.80 31.18
N ASN A 129 19.03 17.84 31.65
CA ASN A 129 19.51 16.79 32.52
C ASN A 129 20.56 15.92 31.81
N MET A 130 20.34 15.52 30.56
CA MET A 130 21.30 14.73 29.80
C MET A 130 22.64 15.46 29.58
N VAL A 131 22.59 16.75 29.24
CA VAL A 131 23.79 17.60 29.13
C VAL A 131 24.56 17.63 30.47
N LEU A 132 23.83 17.80 31.59
CA LEU A 132 24.46 17.82 32.93
C LEU A 132 25.08 16.46 33.28
N VAL A 133 24.39 15.36 33.03
CA VAL A 133 24.92 14.00 33.26
C VAL A 133 26.17 13.77 32.43
N LYS A 134 26.15 14.12 31.16
CA LYS A 134 27.30 14.00 30.24
C LYS A 134 28.49 14.84 30.71
N ALA A 135 28.27 16.09 31.08
CA ALA A 135 29.31 17.02 31.50
C ALA A 135 29.95 16.65 32.85
N THR A 136 29.19 16.07 33.77
CA THR A 136 29.64 15.81 35.14
C THR A 136 29.97 14.34 35.43
N GLY A 137 29.48 13.42 34.62
CA GLY A 137 29.50 11.97 34.88
C GLY A 137 28.66 11.56 36.09
N LYS A 138 27.85 12.45 36.65
CA LYS A 138 26.99 12.14 37.77
C LYS A 138 25.61 11.63 37.27
N ASN A 139 24.98 10.75 38.05
CA ASN A 139 23.69 10.16 37.73
C ASN A 139 23.64 9.34 36.42
N MET A 140 24.79 8.78 36.03
CA MET A 140 24.84 7.87 34.85
C MET A 140 23.91 6.67 35.03
N ASP A 141 23.77 6.15 36.26
CA ASP A 141 22.84 5.02 36.51
C ASP A 141 21.40 5.39 36.21
N ALA A 142 20.96 6.63 36.48
CA ALA A 142 19.62 7.10 36.16
C ALA A 142 19.42 7.22 34.64
N TYR A 143 20.47 7.64 33.92
CA TYR A 143 20.45 7.66 32.46
C TYR A 143 20.32 6.25 31.89
N TYR A 144 21.15 5.31 32.32
CA TYR A 144 21.07 3.91 31.84
C TYR A 144 19.72 3.27 32.16
N TYR A 145 19.18 3.55 33.34
CA TYR A 145 17.83 3.08 33.69
C TYR A 145 16.75 3.62 32.74
N MET A 146 16.85 4.89 32.33
CA MET A 146 15.94 5.49 31.35
C MET A 146 16.12 4.87 29.97
N GLU A 147 17.35 4.65 29.52
CA GLU A 147 17.69 3.98 28.25
C GLU A 147 17.11 2.56 28.21
N ASP A 148 17.35 1.77 29.27
CA ASP A 148 16.80 0.39 29.39
C ASP A 148 15.27 0.39 29.44
N SER A 149 14.65 1.37 30.08
CA SER A 149 13.20 1.51 30.18
C SER A 149 12.58 1.80 28.82
N LEU A 150 13.17 2.72 28.05
CA LEU A 150 12.73 3.04 26.69
C LEU A 150 12.95 1.84 25.75
N ALA A 151 14.06 1.13 25.88
CA ALA A 151 14.33 -0.07 25.10
C ALA A 151 13.30 -1.18 25.40
N SER A 152 12.99 -1.38 26.68
CA SER A 152 11.98 -2.36 27.13
C SER A 152 10.58 -2.00 26.64
N MET A 153 10.19 -0.72 26.72
CA MET A 153 8.92 -0.23 26.22
C MET A 153 8.81 -0.42 24.69
N CYS A 154 9.84 -0.03 23.94
CA CYS A 154 9.90 -0.21 22.49
C CYS A 154 9.76 -1.68 22.10
N LYS A 155 10.48 -2.58 22.82
CA LYS A 155 10.36 -4.02 22.61
C LYS A 155 8.95 -4.54 22.91
N THR A 156 8.33 -4.07 23.98
CA THR A 156 6.95 -4.45 24.34
C THR A 156 5.95 -4.04 23.26
N MET A 157 6.10 -2.84 22.70
CA MET A 157 5.28 -2.38 21.58
C MET A 157 5.47 -3.25 20.35
N HIS A 158 6.74 -3.50 19.96
CA HIS A 158 7.07 -4.40 18.84
C HIS A 158 6.46 -5.80 19.02
N ASP A 159 6.67 -6.43 20.17
CA ASP A 159 6.16 -7.78 20.48
C ASP A 159 4.62 -7.82 20.47
N SER A 160 3.97 -6.73 20.86
CA SER A 160 2.51 -6.64 20.93
C SER A 160 1.87 -6.39 19.57
N CYS A 161 2.46 -5.57 18.72
CA CYS A 161 1.89 -5.18 17.43
C CYS A 161 2.39 -6.03 16.25
N GLY A 162 3.56 -6.69 16.39
CA GLY A 162 4.16 -7.52 15.35
C GLY A 162 4.78 -6.75 14.18
N TYR A 163 4.94 -5.44 14.32
CA TYR A 163 5.58 -4.54 13.33
C TYR A 163 6.79 -3.85 13.95
N HIS A 164 7.67 -3.33 13.11
CA HIS A 164 8.81 -2.55 13.59
C HIS A 164 8.35 -1.29 14.30
N VAL A 165 8.88 -1.04 15.48
CA VAL A 165 8.61 0.16 16.29
C VAL A 165 9.91 0.87 16.58
N GLN A 166 9.99 2.15 16.22
CA GLN A 166 11.09 3.02 16.59
C GLN A 166 10.63 4.07 17.58
N VAL A 167 11.20 4.08 18.78
CA VAL A 167 10.93 5.07 19.81
C VAL A 167 12.07 6.07 19.86
N ASN A 168 11.74 7.36 19.77
CA ASN A 168 12.67 8.47 19.84
C ASN A 168 12.37 9.33 21.08
N LEU A 169 13.34 9.52 21.94
CA LEU A 169 13.28 10.55 22.97
C LEU A 169 13.71 11.88 22.37
N ILE A 170 12.76 12.81 22.30
CA ILE A 170 12.94 14.11 21.67
C ILE A 170 13.55 15.10 22.64
N ASN A 171 14.43 15.95 22.15
CA ASN A 171 14.99 17.06 22.88
C ASN A 171 13.92 18.15 23.14
N ASP A 172 13.52 18.33 24.39
CA ASP A 172 12.48 19.30 24.78
C ASP A 172 12.88 20.75 24.51
N ALA A 173 14.17 21.06 24.46
CA ALA A 173 14.68 22.40 24.10
C ALA A 173 14.78 22.61 22.57
N ASN A 174 14.89 21.55 21.77
CA ASN A 174 14.93 21.58 20.31
C ASN A 174 14.31 20.30 19.73
N PRO A 175 12.99 20.27 19.44
CA PRO A 175 12.27 19.07 19.02
C PRO A 175 12.75 18.43 17.70
N ASP A 176 13.55 19.16 16.91
CA ASP A 176 14.14 18.61 15.69
C ASP A 176 15.28 17.63 15.97
N ASN A 177 15.76 17.58 17.22
CA ASN A 177 16.84 16.73 17.66
C ASN A 177 16.33 15.57 18.51
N VAL A 178 16.91 14.40 18.28
CA VAL A 178 16.68 13.17 19.06
C VAL A 178 17.82 13.01 20.08
N LEU A 179 17.47 12.68 21.31
CA LEU A 179 18.45 12.40 22.38
C LEU A 179 18.77 10.91 22.51
N LEU A 180 17.79 10.07 22.23
CA LEU A 180 17.91 8.61 22.23
C LEU A 180 16.94 8.04 21.17
N SER A 181 17.42 7.06 20.40
CA SER A 181 16.58 6.34 19.44
C SER A 181 16.74 4.84 19.66
N VAL A 182 15.62 4.14 19.71
CA VAL A 182 15.53 2.69 19.93
C VAL A 182 14.65 2.08 18.87
N LEU A 183 15.09 0.99 18.24
CA LEU A 183 14.32 0.19 17.29
C LEU A 183 14.15 -1.22 17.84
N ASP A 184 12.91 -1.68 17.98
CA ASP A 184 12.55 -3.04 18.42
C ASP A 184 13.28 -3.48 19.71
N GLY A 185 13.55 -2.52 20.59
CA GLY A 185 14.28 -2.72 21.84
C GLY A 185 15.81 -2.62 21.74
N SER A 186 16.35 -2.30 20.57
CA SER A 186 17.78 -2.09 20.37
C SER A 186 18.11 -0.61 20.23
N VAL A 187 19.06 -0.10 21.00
CA VAL A 187 19.50 1.30 20.93
C VAL A 187 20.21 1.54 19.59
N LEU A 188 19.67 2.46 18.78
CA LEU A 188 20.26 2.90 17.52
C LEU A 188 21.19 4.11 17.70
N TYR A 189 20.76 5.05 18.53
CA TYR A 189 21.46 6.30 18.77
C TYR A 189 21.30 6.72 20.23
N SER A 190 22.34 7.30 20.79
CA SER A 190 22.36 7.91 22.12
C SER A 190 23.28 9.12 22.12
N TYR A 191 22.74 10.27 22.53
CA TYR A 191 23.51 11.50 22.74
C TYR A 191 24.66 11.31 23.74
N MET A 192 24.55 10.36 24.67
CA MET A 192 25.60 10.07 25.64
C MET A 192 26.83 9.38 25.03
N ASN A 193 26.67 8.76 23.86
CA ASN A 193 27.73 8.04 23.16
C ASN A 193 28.47 8.90 22.10
N GLU A 194 28.05 10.14 21.90
CA GLU A 194 28.78 11.14 21.11
C GLU A 194 29.90 11.79 21.95
#